data_91c330c8acf1de8d6137a10e1d57c98d
#
_entry.id   91c330c8acf1de8d6137a10e1d57c98d
#
_cell.length_a   1.000
_cell.length_b   1.000
_cell.length_c   1.000
_cell.angle_alpha   90.00
_cell.angle_beta   90.00
_cell.angle_gamma   90.00
#
_symmetry.space_group_name_H-M   'P 1'
#
loop_
_entity.id
_entity.type
_entity.pdbx_description
1 polymer ?
#
loop_
_entity_poly.entity_id
_entity_poly.type
_entity_poly.pdbx_seq_one_letter_code
_entity_poly.pdbx_strand_id
1 'polypeptide(L)'
;DSSTSRGLGDVYKRQGLGLATGAEIPFVQEVNSAFIAVKERIPDADAVIELGGEDAKIIFLTGGVEQRMNGSCAGGTGAFIDQMATLLGVTVTEMDNMSLCAQKVYPIASRCGVFAKSDIQPLLNQGAKREDICASIFQAVVDQTVSGLAQGRIIEGKVLFLGGPLSFLKGLRKAFVDTLGLKEGETAVFPKEAPVFVALGCALFAFNSHDDFTIESVIKKIENAKTGNGIVTGQPLFNSKAEYEEFILRHKKCDLEYADLHTYKGNAYLGIDAGSTTTKLILITEDCRILYQHYSSNKGQPLDRVADKLKKIYSEM
;
A
#
# COMPACT_ATOMS: atom_id res chain seq x y z
N ASP A 1 -13.83 12.03 -17.59
CA ASP A 1 -13.99 10.57 -17.73
C ASP A 1 -12.92 9.87 -16.89
N SER A 2 -13.27 9.60 -15.64
CA SER A 2 -12.35 9.08 -14.60
C SER A 2 -12.27 7.55 -14.59
N SER A 3 -12.54 6.90 -15.74
CA SER A 3 -12.66 5.44 -15.82
C SER A 3 -11.32 4.67 -15.96
N THR A 4 -10.17 5.35 -16.00
CA THR A 4 -8.89 4.73 -16.36
C THR A 4 -7.97 4.33 -15.22
N SER A 5 -8.35 4.52 -13.95
CA SER A 5 -7.53 4.08 -12.82
C SER A 5 -8.01 2.77 -12.18
N ARG A 6 -8.51 1.83 -12.96
CA ARG A 6 -8.89 0.50 -12.47
C ARG A 6 -7.68 -0.44 -12.47
N GLY A 7 -6.70 -0.15 -11.63
CA GLY A 7 -5.63 -1.10 -11.33
C GLY A 7 -6.09 -2.19 -10.35
N LEU A 8 -5.37 -3.32 -10.31
CA LEU A 8 -5.62 -4.45 -9.40
C LEU A 8 -5.81 -4.06 -7.93
N GLY A 9 -5.27 -2.92 -7.49
CA GLY A 9 -5.46 -2.36 -6.14
C GLY A 9 -6.91 -1.99 -5.82
N ASP A 10 -7.73 -1.67 -6.81
CA ASP A 10 -9.13 -1.31 -6.64
C ASP A 10 -10.01 -2.53 -6.26
N VAL A 11 -9.59 -3.74 -6.62
CA VAL A 11 -10.29 -4.99 -6.28
C VAL A 11 -10.22 -5.27 -4.77
N TYR A 12 -9.08 -5.04 -4.14
CA TYR A 12 -8.90 -5.22 -2.68
C TYR A 12 -9.67 -4.18 -1.86
N LYS A 13 -9.80 -2.96 -2.36
CA LYS A 13 -10.52 -1.87 -1.69
C LYS A 13 -12.05 -2.02 -1.73
N ARG A 14 -12.58 -3.00 -2.47
CA ARG A 14 -14.01 -3.31 -2.60
C ARG A 14 -14.45 -4.56 -1.84
N GLN A 15 -13.67 -5.06 -0.89
CA GLN A 15 -14.05 -6.24 -0.10
C GLN A 15 -15.42 -6.05 0.58
N GLY A 16 -15.69 -4.85 1.12
CA GLY A 16 -16.98 -4.49 1.70
C GLY A 16 -18.15 -4.52 0.70
N LEU A 17 -17.90 -4.20 -0.58
CA LEU A 17 -18.94 -4.23 -1.61
C LEU A 17 -19.47 -5.64 -1.86
N GLY A 18 -18.56 -6.64 -1.95
CA GLY A 18 -18.96 -8.04 -2.12
C GLY A 18 -19.81 -8.55 -0.95
N LEU A 19 -19.41 -8.21 0.29
CA LEU A 19 -20.15 -8.56 1.47
C LEU A 19 -21.52 -7.84 1.52
N ALA A 20 -21.54 -6.54 1.24
CA ALA A 20 -22.77 -5.73 1.26
C ALA A 20 -23.77 -6.22 0.18
N THR A 21 -23.29 -6.51 -1.03
CA THR A 21 -24.10 -7.05 -2.11
C THR A 21 -24.65 -8.44 -1.76
N GLY A 22 -23.81 -9.33 -1.24
CA GLY A 22 -24.23 -10.67 -0.84
C GLY A 22 -25.19 -10.70 0.36
N ALA A 23 -25.08 -9.72 1.25
CA ALA A 23 -25.95 -9.56 2.40
C ALA A 23 -27.16 -8.64 2.13
N GLU A 24 -27.29 -8.08 0.93
CA GLU A 24 -28.36 -7.12 0.57
C GLU A 24 -28.46 -5.96 1.57
N ILE A 25 -27.31 -5.39 1.94
CA ILE A 25 -27.22 -4.20 2.80
C ILE A 25 -26.64 -3.03 2.02
N PRO A 26 -26.97 -1.78 2.35
CA PRO A 26 -26.44 -0.61 1.68
C PRO A 26 -24.90 -0.56 1.73
N PHE A 27 -24.29 -0.13 0.64
CA PHE A 27 -22.86 0.08 0.53
C PHE A 27 -22.55 1.54 0.28
N VAL A 28 -21.63 2.10 1.06
CA VAL A 28 -21.12 3.46 0.87
C VAL A 28 -19.64 3.39 0.52
N GLN A 29 -19.24 4.03 -0.56
CA GLN A 29 -17.83 4.16 -0.89
C GLN A 29 -17.08 4.92 0.19
N GLU A 30 -15.88 4.49 0.50
CA GLU A 30 -15.01 5.03 1.54
C GLU A 30 -14.86 6.57 1.47
N VAL A 31 -14.68 7.11 0.28
CA VAL A 31 -14.54 8.56 0.07
C VAL A 31 -15.81 9.32 0.38
N ASN A 32 -16.95 8.81 -0.08
CA ASN A 32 -18.25 9.42 0.23
C ASN A 32 -18.52 9.36 1.72
N SER A 33 -18.17 8.25 2.35
CA SER A 33 -18.29 8.05 3.78
C SER A 33 -17.43 9.04 4.57
N ALA A 34 -16.14 9.16 4.22
CA ALA A 34 -15.25 10.14 4.81
C ALA A 34 -15.81 11.57 4.63
N PHE A 35 -16.29 11.90 3.43
CA PHE A 35 -16.87 13.21 3.14
C PHE A 35 -18.12 13.52 4.00
N ILE A 36 -19.03 12.56 4.17
CA ILE A 36 -20.21 12.70 5.03
C ILE A 36 -19.79 12.99 6.48
N ALA A 37 -18.82 12.21 7.00
CA ALA A 37 -18.32 12.41 8.36
C ALA A 37 -17.63 13.77 8.54
N VAL A 38 -16.85 14.22 7.56
CA VAL A 38 -16.19 15.54 7.59
C VAL A 38 -17.23 16.66 7.60
N LYS A 39 -18.19 16.61 6.70
CA LYS A 39 -19.27 17.61 6.59
C LYS A 39 -20.06 17.76 7.89
N GLU A 40 -20.30 16.65 8.58
CA GLU A 40 -21.08 16.64 9.82
C GLU A 40 -20.25 17.10 11.03
N ARG A 41 -18.97 16.67 11.11
CA ARG A 41 -18.15 16.86 12.31
C ARG A 41 -17.22 18.07 12.25
N ILE A 42 -16.72 18.39 11.07
CA ILE A 42 -15.70 19.44 10.84
C ILE A 42 -16.02 20.13 9.50
N PRO A 43 -17.20 20.81 9.42
CA PRO A 43 -17.70 21.38 8.17
C PRO A 43 -16.83 22.49 7.58
N ASP A 44 -15.94 23.07 8.38
CA ASP A 44 -14.98 24.11 8.02
C ASP A 44 -13.58 23.54 7.64
N ALA A 45 -13.45 22.23 7.43
CA ALA A 45 -12.24 21.64 6.90
C ALA A 45 -12.04 22.01 5.41
N ASP A 46 -10.83 22.39 5.04
CA ASP A 46 -10.44 22.74 3.66
C ASP A 46 -9.84 21.55 2.90
N ALA A 47 -9.15 20.66 3.62
CA ALA A 47 -8.59 19.46 3.06
C ALA A 47 -8.57 18.31 4.08
N VAL A 48 -8.52 17.08 3.57
CA VAL A 48 -8.31 15.85 4.35
C VAL A 48 -7.09 15.14 3.82
N ILE A 49 -6.19 14.74 4.70
CA ILE A 49 -5.08 13.81 4.42
C ILE A 49 -5.37 12.53 5.18
N GLU A 50 -5.51 11.43 4.46
CA GLU A 50 -5.73 10.11 5.04
C GLU A 50 -4.58 9.18 4.66
N LEU A 51 -3.94 8.58 5.67
CA LEU A 51 -2.94 7.54 5.49
C LEU A 51 -3.48 6.22 6.04
N GLY A 52 -3.70 5.28 5.13
CA GLY A 52 -4.04 3.90 5.44
C GLY A 52 -2.82 2.99 5.58
N GLY A 53 -3.08 1.68 5.71
CA GLY A 53 -2.05 0.65 5.68
C GLY A 53 -1.34 0.55 4.32
N GLU A 54 -2.11 0.62 3.25
CA GLU A 54 -1.61 0.44 1.87
C GLU A 54 -1.94 1.60 0.93
N ASP A 55 -2.72 2.57 1.39
CA ASP A 55 -3.14 3.71 0.59
C ASP A 55 -2.90 5.05 1.32
N ALA A 56 -2.76 6.09 0.51
CA ALA A 56 -2.68 7.47 0.94
C ALA A 56 -3.63 8.29 0.06
N LYS A 57 -4.38 9.20 0.67
CA LYS A 57 -5.37 10.03 -0.02
C LYS A 57 -5.28 11.49 0.43
N ILE A 58 -5.54 12.38 -0.51
CA ILE A 58 -5.84 13.78 -0.22
C ILE A 58 -7.21 14.08 -0.81
N ILE A 59 -8.08 14.66 0.00
CA ILE A 59 -9.38 15.16 -0.44
C ILE A 59 -9.38 16.69 -0.23
N PHE A 60 -9.48 17.45 -1.28
CA PHE A 60 -9.67 18.89 -1.24
C PHE A 60 -11.16 19.17 -1.18
N LEU A 61 -11.58 20.04 -0.27
CA LEU A 61 -12.98 20.38 0.00
C LEU A 61 -13.36 21.79 -0.48
N THR A 62 -12.35 22.61 -0.74
CA THR A 62 -12.49 23.98 -1.25
C THR A 62 -12.28 24.05 -2.75
N GLY A 63 -13.02 24.90 -3.46
CA GLY A 63 -12.89 25.04 -4.92
C GLY A 63 -13.43 23.85 -5.74
N GLY A 64 -14.35 23.08 -5.15
CA GLY A 64 -14.86 21.81 -5.67
C GLY A 64 -14.20 20.62 -4.96
N VAL A 65 -15.00 19.55 -4.75
CA VAL A 65 -14.46 18.32 -4.12
C VAL A 65 -13.59 17.59 -5.13
N GLU A 66 -12.32 17.45 -4.79
CA GLU A 66 -11.33 16.71 -5.59
C GLU A 66 -10.62 15.71 -4.71
N GLN A 67 -10.56 14.44 -5.15
CA GLN A 67 -9.82 13.40 -4.48
C GLN A 67 -8.63 12.97 -5.30
N ARG A 68 -7.52 12.76 -4.62
CA ARG A 68 -6.31 12.15 -5.17
C ARG A 68 -5.83 11.03 -4.27
N MET A 69 -5.39 9.94 -4.87
CA MET A 69 -4.96 8.75 -4.16
C MET A 69 -3.70 8.20 -4.82
N ASN A 70 -2.82 7.60 -4.00
CA ASN A 70 -1.66 6.89 -4.55
C ASN A 70 -2.14 5.71 -5.42
N GLY A 71 -1.33 5.38 -6.42
CA GLY A 71 -1.54 4.18 -7.25
C GLY A 71 -1.15 2.89 -6.51
N SER A 72 -0.59 1.94 -7.23
CA SER A 72 -0.21 0.60 -6.72
C SER A 72 1.03 0.61 -5.80
N CYS A 73 1.66 1.75 -5.55
CA CYS A 73 2.88 1.83 -4.75
C CYS A 73 2.57 2.09 -3.28
N ALA A 74 3.10 1.24 -2.39
CA ALA A 74 2.97 1.40 -0.94
C ALA A 74 3.81 2.56 -0.36
N GLY A 75 4.58 3.28 -1.16
CA GLY A 75 5.35 4.46 -0.73
C GLY A 75 4.43 5.51 -0.10
N GLY A 76 4.82 6.04 1.05
CA GLY A 76 4.02 7.01 1.78
C GLY A 76 2.85 6.43 2.58
N THR A 77 2.81 5.13 2.85
CA THR A 77 1.73 4.45 3.57
C THR A 77 2.24 3.75 4.83
N GLY A 78 1.31 3.19 5.63
CA GLY A 78 1.65 2.41 6.82
C GLY A 78 2.58 1.22 6.50
N ALA A 79 2.34 0.52 5.40
CA ALA A 79 3.18 -0.60 4.97
C ALA A 79 4.63 -0.18 4.67
N PHE A 80 4.86 1.02 4.15
CA PHE A 80 6.21 1.57 4.00
C PHE A 80 6.86 1.81 5.36
N ILE A 81 6.12 2.38 6.32
CA ILE A 81 6.61 2.63 7.68
C ILE A 81 6.99 1.32 8.37
N ASP A 82 6.14 0.29 8.30
CA ASP A 82 6.40 -1.05 8.85
C ASP A 82 7.65 -1.68 8.24
N GLN A 83 7.81 -1.53 6.93
CA GLN A 83 8.99 -2.04 6.22
C GLN A 83 10.27 -1.35 6.68
N MET A 84 10.23 -0.03 6.89
CA MET A 84 11.39 0.74 7.37
C MET A 84 11.71 0.45 8.84
N ALA A 85 10.72 0.29 9.70
CA ALA A 85 10.91 -0.14 11.09
C ALA A 85 11.57 -1.53 11.14
N THR A 86 11.11 -2.47 10.31
CA THR A 86 11.74 -3.80 10.16
C THR A 86 13.19 -3.69 9.69
N LEU A 87 13.49 -2.81 8.74
CA LEU A 87 14.85 -2.58 8.25
C LEU A 87 15.78 -2.08 9.35
N LEU A 88 15.28 -1.19 10.20
CA LEU A 88 16.04 -0.64 11.33
C LEU A 88 16.10 -1.61 12.52
N GLY A 89 15.36 -2.73 12.52
CA GLY A 89 15.27 -3.67 13.62
C GLY A 89 14.62 -3.08 14.88
N VAL A 90 13.60 -2.22 14.69
CA VAL A 90 12.80 -1.58 15.75
C VAL A 90 11.32 -1.78 15.49
N THR A 91 10.51 -1.61 16.51
CA THR A 91 9.05 -1.49 16.35
C THR A 91 8.68 -0.12 15.81
N VAL A 92 7.49 -0.01 15.19
CA VAL A 92 6.98 1.29 14.70
C VAL A 92 6.84 2.29 15.85
N THR A 93 6.46 1.83 17.04
CA THR A 93 6.36 2.69 18.23
C THR A 93 7.73 3.21 18.68
N GLU A 94 8.77 2.37 18.68
CA GLU A 94 10.13 2.80 18.98
C GLU A 94 10.64 3.79 17.92
N MET A 95 10.38 3.51 16.64
CA MET A 95 10.72 4.40 15.54
C MET A 95 10.06 5.79 15.70
N ASP A 96 8.78 5.83 16.10
CA ASP A 96 8.06 7.07 16.37
C ASP A 96 8.70 7.86 17.51
N ASN A 97 8.97 7.21 18.65
CA ASN A 97 9.62 7.83 19.79
C ASN A 97 11.03 8.36 19.45
N MET A 98 11.82 7.60 18.70
CA MET A 98 13.15 8.00 18.26
C MET A 98 13.07 9.23 17.34
N SER A 99 12.12 9.28 16.41
CA SER A 99 11.97 10.39 15.47
C SER A 99 11.75 11.75 16.16
N LEU A 100 11.09 11.74 17.32
CA LEU A 100 10.86 12.96 18.11
C LEU A 100 12.14 13.52 18.76
N CYS A 101 13.20 12.71 18.88
CA CYS A 101 14.50 13.11 19.41
C CYS A 101 15.51 13.51 18.33
N ALA A 102 15.11 13.49 17.06
CA ALA A 102 15.96 13.81 15.92
C ALA A 102 16.45 15.27 15.94
N GLN A 103 17.68 15.46 15.48
CA GLN A 103 18.32 16.77 15.32
C GLN A 103 18.52 17.14 13.84
N LYS A 104 18.45 16.14 12.95
CA LYS A 104 18.71 16.31 11.53
C LYS A 104 17.79 15.41 10.70
N VAL A 105 17.41 15.88 9.52
CA VAL A 105 16.65 15.12 8.52
C VAL A 105 17.50 14.96 7.27
N TYR A 106 17.62 13.75 6.79
CA TYR A 106 18.33 13.39 5.56
C TYR A 106 17.36 13.15 4.42
N PRO A 107 17.71 13.47 3.17
CA PRO A 107 16.90 13.10 2.02
C PRO A 107 16.89 11.58 1.85
N ILE A 108 15.71 10.98 1.88
CA ILE A 108 15.47 9.55 1.67
C ILE A 108 14.42 9.40 0.58
N ALA A 109 14.64 8.49 -0.38
CA ALA A 109 13.67 8.20 -1.43
C ALA A 109 12.42 7.54 -0.84
N SER A 110 11.26 8.14 -1.08
CA SER A 110 9.98 7.74 -0.50
C SER A 110 9.14 6.82 -1.38
N ARG A 111 9.50 6.67 -2.66
CA ARG A 111 8.67 5.94 -3.63
C ARG A 111 8.75 4.42 -3.50
N CYS A 112 9.88 3.89 -3.08
CA CYS A 112 10.11 2.46 -3.03
C CYS A 112 10.99 2.09 -1.83
N GLY A 113 10.59 1.11 -1.04
CA GLY A 113 11.37 0.63 0.10
C GLY A 113 12.78 0.13 -0.27
N VAL A 114 13.00 -0.32 -1.50
CA VAL A 114 14.33 -0.71 -1.99
C VAL A 114 15.25 0.50 -2.12
N PHE A 115 14.77 1.59 -2.73
CA PHE A 115 15.54 2.82 -2.84
C PHE A 115 15.75 3.48 -1.48
N ALA A 116 14.74 3.51 -0.62
CA ALA A 116 14.88 3.99 0.75
C ALA A 116 15.96 3.22 1.51
N LYS A 117 16.03 1.89 1.37
CA LYS A 117 17.10 1.06 1.95
C LYS A 117 18.48 1.45 1.40
N SER A 118 18.58 1.71 0.10
CA SER A 118 19.84 2.12 -0.55
C SER A 118 20.32 3.48 -0.05
N ASP A 119 19.41 4.37 0.35
CA ASP A 119 19.76 5.67 0.93
C ASP A 119 20.09 5.55 2.43
N ILE A 120 19.36 4.72 3.16
CA ILE A 120 19.53 4.54 4.61
C ILE A 120 20.84 3.82 4.94
N GLN A 121 21.23 2.79 4.19
CA GLN A 121 22.40 1.98 4.51
C GLN A 121 23.72 2.77 4.52
N PRO A 122 24.01 3.64 3.54
CA PRO A 122 25.17 4.53 3.61
C PRO A 122 25.15 5.48 4.81
N LEU A 123 23.97 6.02 5.16
CA LEU A 123 23.84 6.90 6.31
C LEU A 123 24.21 6.17 7.63
N LEU A 124 23.71 4.95 7.81
CA LEU A 124 24.06 4.11 8.95
C LEU A 124 25.58 3.81 8.99
N ASN A 125 26.16 3.48 7.85
CA ASN A 125 27.60 3.20 7.73
C ASN A 125 28.47 4.43 8.03
N GLN A 126 27.95 5.63 7.79
CA GLN A 126 28.61 6.91 8.11
C GLN A 126 28.38 7.35 9.56
N GLY A 127 27.67 6.57 10.36
CA GLY A 127 27.40 6.85 11.76
C GLY A 127 26.26 7.86 12.01
N ALA A 128 25.34 8.01 11.05
CA ALA A 128 24.12 8.80 11.29
C ALA A 128 23.32 8.23 12.47
N LYS A 129 22.79 9.10 13.30
CA LYS A 129 21.99 8.69 14.46
C LYS A 129 20.69 8.03 13.98
N ARG A 130 20.27 7.00 14.67
CA ARG A 130 19.02 6.28 14.33
C ARG A 130 17.79 7.18 14.45
N GLU A 131 17.79 8.09 15.42
CA GLU A 131 16.77 9.10 15.63
C GLU A 131 16.57 9.98 14.39
N ASP A 132 17.68 10.44 13.82
CA ASP A 132 17.67 11.27 12.61
C ASP A 132 17.17 10.47 11.39
N ILE A 133 17.53 9.20 11.29
CA ILE A 133 17.03 8.32 10.21
C ILE A 133 15.53 8.08 10.36
N CYS A 134 15.03 7.84 11.58
CA CYS A 134 13.59 7.66 11.83
C CYS A 134 12.78 8.90 11.42
N ALA A 135 13.25 10.10 11.78
CA ALA A 135 12.62 11.34 11.35
C ALA A 135 12.70 11.53 9.82
N SER A 136 13.81 11.14 9.22
CA SER A 136 14.00 11.21 7.75
C SER A 136 13.05 10.29 6.99
N ILE A 137 12.75 9.11 7.55
CA ILE A 137 11.75 8.19 6.99
C ILE A 137 10.35 8.82 7.05
N PHE A 138 9.97 9.43 8.18
CA PHE A 138 8.69 10.12 8.28
C PHE A 138 8.61 11.33 7.34
N GLN A 139 9.69 12.09 7.19
CA GLN A 139 9.75 13.16 6.20
C GLN A 139 9.57 12.63 4.77
N ALA A 140 10.17 11.51 4.44
CA ALA A 140 9.98 10.87 3.13
C ALA A 140 8.51 10.48 2.88
N VAL A 141 7.78 10.00 3.91
CA VAL A 141 6.34 9.74 3.83
C VAL A 141 5.55 11.02 3.54
N VAL A 142 5.88 12.10 4.25
CA VAL A 142 5.26 13.43 4.04
C VAL A 142 5.52 13.94 2.63
N ASP A 143 6.77 13.92 2.17
CA ASP A 143 7.18 14.39 0.86
C ASP A 143 6.46 13.61 -0.25
N GLN A 144 6.34 12.28 -0.11
CA GLN A 144 5.60 11.45 -1.06
C GLN A 144 4.12 11.80 -1.07
N THR A 145 3.52 12.02 0.10
CA THR A 145 2.10 12.37 0.18
C THR A 145 1.84 13.76 -0.39
N VAL A 146 2.61 14.75 0.06
CA VAL A 146 2.41 16.15 -0.34
C VAL A 146 2.78 16.33 -1.81
N SER A 147 4.01 15.97 -2.22
CA SER A 147 4.46 16.21 -3.60
C SER A 147 3.81 15.25 -4.59
N GLY A 148 3.63 13.98 -4.20
CA GLY A 148 3.08 12.94 -5.07
C GLY A 148 1.59 13.06 -5.31
N LEU A 149 0.81 13.44 -4.30
CA LEU A 149 -0.65 13.51 -4.41
C LEU A 149 -1.16 14.93 -4.65
N ALA A 150 -0.58 15.96 -4.02
CA ALA A 150 -1.04 17.33 -4.23
C ALA A 150 -0.73 17.85 -5.65
N GLN A 151 0.32 17.33 -6.31
CA GLN A 151 0.65 17.66 -7.70
C GLN A 151 0.61 19.16 -8.01
N GLY A 152 1.20 19.96 -7.11
CA GLY A 152 1.26 21.42 -7.21
C GLY A 152 0.05 22.18 -6.66
N ARG A 153 -1.03 21.49 -6.23
CA ARG A 153 -2.12 22.14 -5.51
C ARG A 153 -1.67 22.42 -4.07
N ILE A 154 -1.90 23.63 -3.60
CA ILE A 154 -1.53 24.04 -2.24
C ILE A 154 -2.48 23.37 -1.24
N ILE A 155 -1.91 22.80 -0.17
CA ILE A 155 -2.65 22.27 0.98
C ILE A 155 -2.57 23.36 2.06
N GLU A 156 -3.65 24.05 2.28
CA GLU A 156 -3.74 25.18 3.23
C GLU A 156 -5.09 25.21 3.94
N GLY A 157 -5.24 26.11 4.90
CA GLY A 157 -6.45 26.23 5.70
C GLY A 157 -6.52 25.17 6.80
N LYS A 158 -7.71 24.69 7.12
CA LYS A 158 -7.94 23.65 8.12
C LYS A 158 -7.83 22.28 7.49
N VAL A 159 -6.74 21.56 7.81
CA VAL A 159 -6.42 20.24 7.30
C VAL A 159 -6.76 19.17 8.34
N LEU A 160 -7.58 18.22 7.95
CA LEU A 160 -7.97 17.08 8.78
C LEU A 160 -7.09 15.89 8.46
N PHE A 161 -6.52 15.27 9.48
CA PHE A 161 -5.62 14.12 9.37
C PHE A 161 -6.31 12.84 9.86
N LEU A 162 -6.45 11.85 8.97
CA LEU A 162 -7.17 10.61 9.21
C LEU A 162 -6.28 9.38 8.97
N GLY A 163 -6.77 8.23 9.38
CA GLY A 163 -6.13 6.92 9.20
C GLY A 163 -5.21 6.53 10.34
N GLY A 164 -4.85 5.24 10.38
CA GLY A 164 -4.08 4.64 11.48
C GLY A 164 -2.72 5.30 11.73
N PRO A 165 -1.83 5.42 10.74
CA PRO A 165 -0.52 6.05 10.94
C PRO A 165 -0.62 7.45 11.54
N LEU A 166 -1.52 8.28 11.05
CA LEU A 166 -1.73 9.64 11.56
C LEU A 166 -2.47 9.69 12.91
N SER A 167 -3.13 8.59 13.31
CA SER A 167 -3.76 8.50 14.61
C SER A 167 -2.78 8.16 15.73
N PHE A 168 -1.74 7.39 15.44
CA PHE A 168 -0.87 6.82 16.46
C PHE A 168 0.56 7.38 16.46
N LEU A 169 1.08 7.86 15.33
CA LEU A 169 2.49 8.27 15.18
C LEU A 169 2.64 9.79 15.34
N LYS A 170 3.16 10.20 16.49
CA LYS A 170 3.36 11.62 16.84
C LYS A 170 4.45 12.27 15.99
N GLY A 171 5.54 11.55 15.74
CA GLY A 171 6.63 12.05 14.89
C GLY A 171 6.19 12.27 13.45
N LEU A 172 5.34 11.38 12.93
CA LEU A 172 4.75 11.55 11.60
C LEU A 172 3.82 12.77 11.55
N ARG A 173 2.95 12.96 12.56
CA ARG A 173 2.10 14.16 12.68
C ARG A 173 2.95 15.43 12.67
N LYS A 174 4.01 15.45 13.50
CA LYS A 174 4.93 16.58 13.57
C LYS A 174 5.54 16.90 12.21
N ALA A 175 6.01 15.90 11.49
CA ALA A 175 6.57 16.06 10.14
C ALA A 175 5.57 16.69 9.16
N PHE A 176 4.28 16.28 9.18
CA PHE A 176 3.24 16.90 8.36
C PHE A 176 2.97 18.36 8.77
N VAL A 177 2.82 18.62 10.07
CA VAL A 177 2.55 19.96 10.61
C VAL A 177 3.66 20.93 10.23
N ASP A 178 4.91 20.51 10.42
CA ASP A 178 6.09 21.33 10.12
C ASP A 178 6.22 21.59 8.60
N THR A 179 6.03 20.54 7.77
CA THR A 179 6.17 20.64 6.30
C THR A 179 5.10 21.54 5.68
N LEU A 180 3.86 21.45 6.18
CA LEU A 180 2.74 22.24 5.67
C LEU A 180 2.61 23.60 6.35
N GLY A 181 3.44 23.91 7.35
CA GLY A 181 3.38 25.16 8.11
C GLY A 181 2.08 25.35 8.88
N LEU A 182 1.47 24.25 9.31
CA LEU A 182 0.20 24.23 10.03
C LEU A 182 0.42 24.38 11.55
N LYS A 183 -0.68 24.61 12.28
CA LYS A 183 -0.69 24.67 13.74
C LYS A 183 -1.61 23.59 14.30
N GLU A 184 -1.06 22.70 15.12
CA GLU A 184 -1.82 21.64 15.76
C GLU A 184 -2.93 22.19 16.65
N GLY A 185 -4.13 21.65 16.49
CA GLY A 185 -5.34 22.11 17.20
C GLY A 185 -6.05 23.33 16.59
N GLU A 186 -5.39 24.05 15.65
CA GLU A 186 -6.00 25.18 14.91
C GLU A 186 -6.24 24.79 13.45
N THR A 187 -5.16 24.72 12.65
CA THR A 187 -5.20 24.41 11.22
C THR A 187 -4.82 22.95 10.92
N ALA A 188 -4.16 22.24 11.82
CA ALA A 188 -3.96 20.79 11.76
C ALA A 188 -4.84 20.09 12.80
N VAL A 189 -5.82 19.32 12.36
CA VAL A 189 -6.80 18.65 13.21
C VAL A 189 -6.62 17.14 13.16
N PHE A 190 -6.41 16.53 14.33
CA PHE A 190 -6.26 15.08 14.53
C PHE A 190 -7.40 14.58 15.42
N PRO A 191 -8.57 14.19 14.84
CA PRO A 191 -9.70 13.72 15.64
C PRO A 191 -9.37 12.45 16.40
N LYS A 192 -9.92 12.28 17.60
CA LYS A 192 -9.78 11.02 18.36
C LYS A 192 -10.42 9.84 17.63
N GLU A 193 -11.47 10.14 16.87
CA GLU A 193 -12.24 9.20 16.06
C GLU A 193 -11.59 8.88 14.70
N ALA A 194 -10.43 9.46 14.38
CA ALA A 194 -9.76 9.28 13.08
C ALA A 194 -9.65 7.81 12.63
N PRO A 195 -9.37 6.81 13.50
CA PRO A 195 -9.31 5.41 13.08
C PRO A 195 -10.64 4.83 12.61
N VAL A 196 -11.76 5.40 13.05
CA VAL A 196 -13.12 4.92 12.73
C VAL A 196 -13.94 5.95 11.95
N PHE A 197 -13.29 6.97 11.41
CA PHE A 197 -13.96 8.10 10.79
C PHE A 197 -14.78 7.72 9.56
N VAL A 198 -14.28 6.79 8.75
CA VAL A 198 -15.02 6.23 7.61
C VAL A 198 -16.24 5.46 8.08
N ALA A 199 -16.11 4.63 9.12
CA ALA A 199 -17.26 3.91 9.69
C ALA A 199 -18.31 4.87 10.28
N LEU A 200 -17.87 5.98 10.87
CA LEU A 200 -18.77 7.05 11.32
C LEU A 200 -19.58 7.62 10.15
N GLY A 201 -18.94 7.87 9.01
CA GLY A 201 -19.63 8.35 7.81
C GLY A 201 -20.66 7.35 7.27
N CYS A 202 -20.35 6.04 7.33
CA CYS A 202 -21.32 5.00 6.99
C CYS A 202 -22.54 5.02 7.94
N ALA A 203 -22.31 5.20 9.25
CA ALA A 203 -23.39 5.29 10.23
C ALA A 203 -24.26 6.54 10.01
N LEU A 204 -23.64 7.68 9.72
CA LEU A 204 -24.36 8.92 9.38
C LEU A 204 -25.15 8.78 8.06
N PHE A 205 -24.61 8.09 7.08
CA PHE A 205 -25.33 7.77 5.85
C PHE A 205 -26.57 6.91 6.16
N ALA A 206 -26.41 5.84 6.92
CA ALA A 206 -27.51 4.95 7.30
C ALA A 206 -28.59 5.70 8.10
N PHE A 207 -28.19 6.59 9.03
CA PHE A 207 -29.13 7.43 9.79
C PHE A 207 -29.99 8.32 8.88
N ASN A 208 -29.43 8.81 7.78
CA ASN A 208 -30.14 9.67 6.83
C ASN A 208 -30.92 8.90 5.75
N SER A 209 -30.61 7.61 5.51
CA SER A 209 -31.24 6.80 4.46
C SER A 209 -32.61 6.23 4.86
N HIS A 210 -32.97 6.28 6.14
CA HIS A 210 -34.21 5.70 6.69
C HIS A 210 -34.38 4.19 6.45
N ASP A 211 -33.27 3.48 6.21
CA ASP A 211 -33.27 2.03 6.11
C ASP A 211 -33.28 1.41 7.51
N ASP A 212 -34.37 0.79 7.89
CA ASP A 212 -34.53 0.15 9.19
C ASP A 212 -34.01 -1.29 9.16
N PHE A 213 -32.81 -1.49 9.68
CA PHE A 213 -32.22 -2.82 9.91
C PHE A 213 -32.11 -3.08 11.41
N THR A 214 -32.61 -4.23 11.87
CA THR A 214 -32.26 -4.71 13.21
C THR A 214 -30.91 -5.41 13.19
N ILE A 215 -30.20 -5.40 14.33
CA ILE A 215 -28.89 -6.07 14.45
C ILE A 215 -29.03 -7.56 14.09
N GLU A 216 -30.09 -8.22 14.54
CA GLU A 216 -30.37 -9.63 14.26
C GLU A 216 -30.56 -9.88 12.76
N SER A 217 -31.25 -8.97 12.05
CA SER A 217 -31.45 -9.08 10.61
C SER A 217 -30.14 -8.94 9.84
N VAL A 218 -29.29 -8.01 10.25
CA VAL A 218 -27.96 -7.79 9.63
C VAL A 218 -27.03 -8.99 9.87
N ILE A 219 -26.98 -9.52 11.10
CA ILE A 219 -26.19 -10.71 11.42
C ILE A 219 -26.63 -11.89 10.54
N LYS A 220 -27.95 -12.15 10.47
CA LYS A 220 -28.51 -13.24 9.67
C LYS A 220 -28.21 -13.08 8.17
N LYS A 221 -28.29 -11.86 7.63
CA LYS A 221 -27.93 -11.55 6.24
C LYS A 221 -26.46 -11.80 5.97
N ILE A 222 -25.55 -11.38 6.87
CA ILE A 222 -24.11 -11.60 6.76
C ILE A 222 -23.76 -13.11 6.85
N GLU A 223 -24.38 -13.85 7.74
CA GLU A 223 -24.20 -15.29 7.85
C GLU A 223 -24.65 -16.02 6.59
N ASN A 224 -25.80 -15.67 6.05
CA ASN A 224 -26.31 -16.22 4.79
C ASN A 224 -25.38 -15.86 3.60
N ALA A 225 -24.84 -14.64 3.57
CA ALA A 225 -23.89 -14.21 2.54
C ALA A 225 -22.57 -14.99 2.58
N LYS A 226 -22.11 -15.41 3.77
CA LYS A 226 -20.93 -16.26 3.93
C LYS A 226 -21.15 -17.69 3.48
N THR A 227 -22.37 -18.20 3.61
CA THR A 227 -22.77 -19.57 3.21
C THR A 227 -23.21 -19.65 1.76
N GLY A 228 -23.73 -18.57 1.20
CA GLY A 228 -24.04 -18.45 -0.22
C GLY A 228 -22.83 -17.94 -1.00
N ASN A 229 -22.57 -18.48 -2.19
CA ASN A 229 -21.58 -17.96 -3.13
C ASN A 229 -21.99 -16.55 -3.63
N GLY A 230 -22.11 -15.58 -2.71
CA GLY A 230 -22.54 -14.21 -2.97
C GLY A 230 -21.52 -13.33 -3.70
N ILE A 231 -20.42 -13.91 -4.16
CA ILE A 231 -19.57 -13.27 -5.15
C ILE A 231 -20.25 -13.53 -6.48
N VAL A 232 -20.78 -12.49 -7.12
CA VAL A 232 -21.13 -12.55 -8.54
C VAL A 232 -19.83 -12.82 -9.28
N THR A 233 -19.50 -14.09 -9.40
CA THR A 233 -18.41 -14.52 -10.26
C THR A 233 -18.84 -14.17 -11.67
N GLY A 234 -17.99 -13.47 -12.41
CA GLY A 234 -18.18 -13.31 -13.86
C GLY A 234 -18.34 -14.66 -14.53
N GLN A 235 -18.70 -14.67 -15.80
CA GLN A 235 -18.71 -15.92 -16.57
C GLN A 235 -17.37 -16.64 -16.38
N PRO A 236 -17.39 -17.98 -16.23
CA PRO A 236 -16.15 -18.77 -16.16
C PRO A 236 -15.25 -18.41 -17.35
N LEU A 237 -13.94 -18.39 -17.12
CA LEU A 237 -12.97 -18.15 -18.21
C LEU A 237 -13.06 -19.21 -19.30
N PHE A 238 -13.51 -20.41 -18.96
CA PHE A 238 -13.69 -21.53 -19.87
C PHE A 238 -15.06 -22.17 -19.63
N ASN A 239 -15.81 -22.42 -20.70
CA ASN A 239 -17.13 -23.03 -20.63
C ASN A 239 -17.04 -24.57 -20.55
N SER A 240 -15.89 -25.15 -20.85
CA SER A 240 -15.67 -26.60 -20.84
C SER A 240 -14.21 -26.94 -20.53
N LYS A 241 -14.01 -28.20 -20.10
CA LYS A 241 -12.67 -28.74 -19.90
C LYS A 241 -11.88 -28.78 -21.23
N ALA A 242 -12.54 -29.04 -22.34
CA ALA A 242 -11.91 -29.08 -23.67
C ALA A 242 -11.36 -27.68 -24.06
N GLU A 243 -12.10 -26.59 -23.79
CA GLU A 243 -11.65 -25.22 -24.04
C GLU A 243 -10.43 -24.88 -23.18
N TYR A 244 -10.43 -25.31 -21.93
CA TYR A 244 -9.25 -25.15 -21.05
C TYR A 244 -8.03 -25.91 -21.56
N GLU A 245 -8.22 -27.18 -22.01
CA GLU A 245 -7.14 -28.00 -22.56
C GLU A 245 -6.58 -27.41 -23.86
N GLU A 246 -7.44 -26.87 -24.74
CA GLU A 246 -7.01 -26.12 -25.92
C GLU A 246 -6.20 -24.89 -25.57
N PHE A 247 -6.63 -24.11 -24.56
CA PHE A 247 -5.89 -22.96 -24.04
C PHE A 247 -4.49 -23.39 -23.58
N ILE A 248 -4.39 -24.43 -22.76
CA ILE A 248 -3.11 -24.96 -22.26
C ILE A 248 -2.21 -25.40 -23.42
N LEU A 249 -2.74 -26.17 -24.39
CA LEU A 249 -1.97 -26.62 -25.56
C LEU A 249 -1.44 -25.46 -26.40
N ARG A 250 -2.26 -24.42 -26.57
CA ARG A 250 -1.84 -23.22 -27.30
C ARG A 250 -0.70 -22.49 -26.57
N HIS A 251 -0.78 -22.34 -25.25
CA HIS A 251 0.24 -21.65 -24.45
C HIS A 251 1.51 -22.48 -24.30
N LYS A 252 1.40 -23.79 -24.25
CA LYS A 252 2.54 -24.72 -24.18
C LYS A 252 3.52 -24.55 -25.36
N LYS A 253 3.05 -24.03 -26.50
CA LYS A 253 3.92 -23.71 -27.63
C LYS A 253 4.90 -22.57 -27.36
N CYS A 254 4.63 -21.78 -26.31
CA CYS A 254 5.47 -20.66 -25.87
C CYS A 254 6.33 -21.02 -24.66
N ASP A 255 6.30 -22.29 -24.19
CA ASP A 255 7.16 -22.74 -23.12
C ASP A 255 8.62 -22.67 -23.55
N LEU A 256 9.47 -22.22 -22.64
CA LEU A 256 10.90 -22.17 -22.84
C LEU A 256 11.50 -23.55 -22.62
N GLU A 257 12.52 -23.87 -23.42
CA GLU A 257 13.26 -25.11 -23.24
C GLU A 257 14.19 -25.05 -22.03
N TYR A 258 14.41 -26.18 -21.39
CA TYR A 258 15.30 -26.32 -20.25
C TYR A 258 16.55 -27.10 -20.65
N ALA A 259 17.66 -26.77 -20.03
CA ALA A 259 18.90 -27.54 -20.08
C ALA A 259 19.32 -27.94 -18.66
N ASP A 260 20.06 -29.01 -18.54
CA ASP A 260 20.51 -29.51 -17.25
C ASP A 260 21.73 -28.71 -16.76
N LEU A 261 21.58 -28.04 -15.62
CA LEU A 261 22.62 -27.22 -14.98
C LEU A 261 23.89 -28.04 -14.67
N HIS A 262 23.73 -29.30 -14.23
CA HIS A 262 24.85 -30.13 -13.80
C HIS A 262 25.72 -30.65 -14.97
N THR A 263 25.14 -30.73 -16.16
CA THR A 263 25.84 -31.27 -17.34
C THR A 263 26.20 -30.21 -18.36
N TYR A 264 25.68 -29.01 -18.24
CA TYR A 264 25.95 -27.92 -19.19
C TYR A 264 27.40 -27.43 -19.06
N LYS A 265 28.06 -27.31 -20.22
CA LYS A 265 29.41 -26.75 -20.35
C LYS A 265 29.40 -25.69 -21.43
N GLY A 266 29.41 -24.44 -21.02
CA GLY A 266 29.36 -23.28 -21.90
C GLY A 266 29.16 -22.01 -21.10
N ASN A 267 29.03 -20.89 -21.80
CA ASN A 267 28.71 -19.63 -21.14
C ASN A 267 27.27 -19.61 -20.68
N ALA A 268 27.01 -19.15 -19.48
CA ALA A 268 25.68 -18.96 -18.93
C ALA A 268 25.45 -17.50 -18.55
N TYR A 269 24.24 -17.01 -18.76
CA TYR A 269 23.88 -15.63 -18.55
C TYR A 269 22.86 -15.53 -17.42
N LEU A 270 23.16 -14.71 -16.42
CA LEU A 270 22.36 -14.52 -15.22
C LEU A 270 21.53 -13.24 -15.31
N GLY A 271 20.20 -13.37 -15.22
CA GLY A 271 19.27 -12.27 -15.02
C GLY A 271 18.78 -12.21 -13.56
N ILE A 272 18.77 -11.01 -12.97
CA ILE A 272 18.29 -10.78 -11.61
C ILE A 272 17.27 -9.64 -11.63
N ASP A 273 16.05 -9.92 -11.12
CA ASP A 273 15.03 -8.92 -10.84
C ASP A 273 14.73 -8.93 -9.33
N ALA A 274 15.23 -7.91 -8.63
CA ALA A 274 15.05 -7.74 -7.19
C ALA A 274 14.03 -6.61 -6.91
N GLY A 275 12.76 -6.98 -6.84
CA GLY A 275 11.68 -6.06 -6.54
C GLY A 275 11.54 -5.78 -5.03
N SER A 276 10.59 -4.91 -4.67
CA SER A 276 10.28 -4.56 -3.27
C SER A 276 9.74 -5.75 -2.45
N THR A 277 8.99 -6.65 -3.09
CA THR A 277 8.30 -7.78 -2.43
C THR A 277 8.84 -9.15 -2.85
N THR A 278 9.33 -9.26 -4.08
CA THR A 278 9.77 -10.53 -4.67
C THR A 278 11.13 -10.41 -5.33
N THR A 279 11.88 -11.51 -5.31
CA THR A 279 13.15 -11.64 -6.02
C THR A 279 13.06 -12.78 -7.02
N LYS A 280 13.52 -12.53 -8.25
CA LYS A 280 13.56 -13.51 -9.34
C LYS A 280 15.00 -13.60 -9.84
N LEU A 281 15.42 -14.81 -10.14
CA LEU A 281 16.68 -15.10 -10.81
C LEU A 281 16.41 -16.07 -11.96
N ILE A 282 17.09 -15.87 -13.06
CA ILE A 282 17.09 -16.80 -14.18
C ILE A 282 18.52 -16.96 -14.68
N LEU A 283 18.95 -18.20 -14.92
CA LEU A 283 20.21 -18.51 -15.57
C LEU A 283 19.87 -19.21 -16.89
N ILE A 284 20.43 -18.72 -17.99
CA ILE A 284 20.16 -19.25 -19.33
C ILE A 284 21.46 -19.61 -20.04
N THR A 285 21.36 -20.52 -21.00
CA THR A 285 22.43 -20.89 -21.93
C THR A 285 22.59 -19.84 -23.05
N GLU A 286 23.62 -19.97 -23.90
CA GLU A 286 23.81 -19.12 -25.09
C GLU A 286 22.65 -19.24 -26.10
N ASP A 287 22.01 -20.40 -26.18
CA ASP A 287 20.84 -20.67 -27.02
C ASP A 287 19.50 -20.43 -26.29
N CYS A 288 19.53 -19.64 -25.21
CA CYS A 288 18.35 -19.19 -24.46
C CYS A 288 17.55 -20.30 -23.75
N ARG A 289 18.08 -21.50 -23.53
CA ARG A 289 17.45 -22.51 -22.68
C ARG A 289 17.65 -22.21 -21.21
N ILE A 290 16.67 -22.51 -20.37
CA ILE A 290 16.72 -22.26 -18.93
C ILE A 290 17.56 -23.32 -18.23
N LEU A 291 18.62 -22.89 -17.53
CA LEU A 291 19.43 -23.72 -16.65
C LEU A 291 18.90 -23.71 -15.21
N TYR A 292 18.45 -22.56 -14.76
CA TYR A 292 17.92 -22.37 -13.41
C TYR A 292 16.94 -21.21 -13.37
N GLN A 293 15.89 -21.35 -12.60
CA GLN A 293 14.97 -20.27 -12.32
C GLN A 293 14.56 -20.22 -10.84
N HIS A 294 14.34 -19.04 -10.32
CA HIS A 294 13.88 -18.83 -8.97
C HIS A 294 12.92 -17.66 -8.88
N TYR A 295 11.83 -17.85 -8.15
CA TYR A 295 10.86 -16.83 -7.79
C TYR A 295 10.45 -17.01 -6.33
N SER A 296 10.66 -15.98 -5.50
CA SER A 296 10.21 -16.03 -4.11
C SER A 296 9.96 -14.65 -3.52
N SER A 297 9.19 -14.59 -2.43
CA SER A 297 9.14 -13.41 -1.58
C SER A 297 10.52 -13.13 -0.98
N ASN A 298 10.95 -11.86 -1.00
CA ASN A 298 12.20 -11.42 -0.41
C ASN A 298 12.08 -11.04 1.08
N LYS A 299 10.85 -10.97 1.62
CA LYS A 299 10.59 -10.61 3.03
C LYS A 299 11.31 -9.33 3.46
N GLY A 300 11.42 -8.34 2.58
CA GLY A 300 12.12 -7.08 2.83
C GLY A 300 13.66 -7.17 2.74
N GLN A 301 14.23 -8.32 2.36
CA GLN A 301 15.68 -8.56 2.28
C GLN A 301 16.09 -9.07 0.88
N PRO A 302 15.94 -8.27 -0.19
CA PRO A 302 16.17 -8.73 -1.55
C PRO A 302 17.63 -9.14 -1.79
N LEU A 303 18.61 -8.40 -1.24
CA LEU A 303 20.02 -8.67 -1.45
C LEU A 303 20.45 -10.00 -0.81
N ASP A 304 20.01 -10.28 0.41
CA ASP A 304 20.32 -11.52 1.10
C ASP A 304 19.73 -12.73 0.33
N ARG A 305 18.50 -12.56 -0.20
CA ARG A 305 17.87 -13.58 -1.06
C ARG A 305 18.65 -13.84 -2.34
N VAL A 306 19.12 -12.78 -3.00
CA VAL A 306 19.98 -12.92 -4.18
C VAL A 306 21.27 -13.66 -3.81
N ALA A 307 21.97 -13.23 -2.76
CA ALA A 307 23.21 -13.84 -2.32
C ALA A 307 23.06 -15.34 -1.98
N ASP A 308 22.00 -15.70 -1.26
CA ASP A 308 21.72 -17.10 -0.92
C ASP A 308 21.47 -17.96 -2.17
N LYS A 309 20.75 -17.41 -3.16
CA LYS A 309 20.45 -18.14 -4.40
C LYS A 309 21.66 -18.25 -5.31
N LEU A 310 22.51 -17.23 -5.37
CA LEU A 310 23.77 -17.32 -6.09
C LEU A 310 24.70 -18.38 -5.49
N LYS A 311 24.82 -18.46 -4.15
CA LYS A 311 25.58 -19.50 -3.48
C LYS A 311 25.03 -20.90 -3.82
N LYS A 312 23.69 -21.04 -3.85
CA LYS A 312 23.06 -22.31 -4.24
C LYS A 312 23.41 -22.70 -5.68
N ILE A 313 23.20 -21.78 -6.65
CA ILE A 313 23.56 -22.02 -8.07
C ILE A 313 25.02 -22.45 -8.18
N TYR A 314 25.92 -21.73 -7.52
CA TYR A 314 27.35 -22.04 -7.56
C TYR A 314 27.70 -23.41 -6.96
N SER A 315 26.95 -23.87 -5.96
CA SER A 315 27.17 -25.19 -5.36
C SER A 315 26.61 -26.34 -6.20
N GLU A 316 25.70 -26.06 -7.14
CA GLU A 316 25.08 -27.05 -8.04
C GLU A 316 25.76 -27.11 -9.41
N MET A 317 26.64 -26.17 -9.75
CA MET A 317 27.48 -26.14 -10.95
C MET A 317 28.78 -26.93 -10.75
#